data_bff792cf63ad8ccd960971bcecd922a8
#
_entry.id   bff792cf63ad8ccd960971bcecd922a8
#
_cell.length_a   1.000
_cell.length_b   1.000
_cell.length_c   1.000
_cell.angle_alpha   90.00
_cell.angle_beta   90.00
_cell.angle_gamma   90.00
#
_symmetry.space_group_name_H-M   'P 1'
#
loop_
_entity.id
_entity.type
_entity.pdbx_description
1 polymer ?
#
loop_
_entity_poly.entity_id
_entity_poly.type
_entity_poly.pdbx_seq_one_letter_code
_entity_poly.pdbx_strand_id
1 'polypeptide(L)'
;MNISLNVEVHVKDGALVLTNQEGNIITFSPEQSVQRKVSMITMGELCNLPKINVAQAFGFKSRKSYYDVREAVLHGEIFPKRTGPQSATKRTRELEALIIQSRYEKGLNMYEITALLTQLGFHVSSSLVASVLADFGLCKKNL
;
A
#
# COMPACT_ATOMS: atom_id res chain seq x y z
N MET A 1 28.42 19.30 16.11
CA MET A 1 28.79 19.25 14.68
C MET A 1 27.77 20.07 13.88
N ASN A 2 28.27 20.95 13.02
CA ASN A 2 27.41 21.72 12.11
C ASN A 2 27.60 21.20 10.70
N ILE A 3 26.49 20.93 10.02
CA ILE A 3 26.49 20.49 8.62
C ILE A 3 25.81 21.56 7.80
N SER A 4 26.53 22.16 6.86
CA SER A 4 25.98 23.11 5.91
C SER A 4 25.91 22.48 4.52
N LEU A 5 24.74 22.50 3.91
CA LEU A 5 24.51 21.92 2.60
C LEU A 5 23.93 22.98 1.65
N ASN A 6 24.44 23.01 0.44
CA ASN A 6 23.85 23.75 -0.66
C ASN A 6 23.41 22.72 -1.71
N VAL A 7 22.12 22.46 -1.76
CA VAL A 7 21.54 21.36 -2.55
C VAL A 7 20.55 21.92 -3.56
N GLU A 8 20.73 21.53 -4.81
CA GLU A 8 19.73 21.75 -5.85
C GLU A 8 18.83 20.53 -5.97
N VAL A 9 17.53 20.78 -6.04
CA VAL A 9 16.51 19.74 -6.11
C VAL A 9 15.71 19.91 -7.39
N HIS A 10 15.63 18.86 -8.18
CA HIS A 10 14.79 18.86 -9.37
C HIS A 10 14.28 17.46 -9.70
N VAL A 11 13.20 17.41 -10.48
CA VAL A 11 12.63 16.17 -10.98
C VAL A 11 12.97 16.04 -12.45
N LYS A 12 13.56 14.90 -12.82
CA LYS A 12 13.91 14.59 -14.21
C LYS A 12 13.39 13.19 -14.53
N ASP A 13 12.54 13.10 -15.56
CA ASP A 13 11.95 11.83 -16.00
C ASP A 13 11.25 11.04 -14.86
N GLY A 14 10.57 11.77 -13.98
CA GLY A 14 9.91 11.21 -12.81
C GLY A 14 10.80 10.90 -11.63
N ALA A 15 12.11 10.90 -11.79
CA ALA A 15 13.07 10.69 -10.70
C ALA A 15 13.39 12.01 -10.00
N LEU A 16 13.57 11.95 -8.69
CA LEU A 16 14.04 13.08 -7.90
C LEU A 16 15.57 13.11 -7.90
N VAL A 17 16.14 14.21 -8.27
CA VAL A 17 17.60 14.40 -8.35
C VAL A 17 18.04 15.49 -7.38
N LEU A 18 18.96 15.15 -6.50
CA LEU A 18 19.57 16.06 -5.54
C LEU A 18 21.05 16.21 -5.89
N THR A 19 21.50 17.44 -6.09
CA THR A 19 22.89 17.72 -6.43
C THR A 19 23.45 18.80 -5.53
N ASN A 20 24.74 18.76 -5.30
CA ASN A 20 25.44 19.84 -4.60
C ASN A 20 26.42 20.55 -5.54
N GLN A 21 27.08 21.59 -5.02
CA GLN A 21 28.05 22.35 -5.79
C GLN A 21 29.31 21.56 -6.17
N GLU A 22 29.61 20.50 -5.44
CA GLU A 22 30.80 19.65 -5.64
C GLU A 22 30.57 18.55 -6.68
N GLY A 23 29.36 18.45 -7.23
CA GLY A 23 29.02 17.47 -8.25
C GLY A 23 28.54 16.13 -7.71
N ASN A 24 28.32 16.01 -6.41
CA ASN A 24 27.70 14.79 -5.84
C ASN A 24 26.22 14.74 -6.18
N ILE A 25 25.75 13.57 -6.54
CA ILE A 25 24.38 13.37 -7.00
C ILE A 25 23.73 12.23 -6.22
N ILE A 26 22.52 12.47 -5.75
CA ILE A 26 21.63 11.44 -5.19
C ILE A 26 20.37 11.42 -6.05
N THR A 27 19.97 10.23 -6.49
CA THR A 27 18.76 10.06 -7.29
C THR A 27 17.83 9.09 -6.61
N PHE A 28 16.57 9.47 -6.47
CA PHE A 28 15.50 8.59 -6.03
C PHE A 28 14.57 8.29 -7.20
N SER A 29 14.36 7.01 -7.48
CA SER A 29 13.43 6.57 -8.52
C SER A 29 11.97 6.89 -8.13
N PRO A 30 11.02 6.85 -9.08
CA PRO A 30 9.61 7.06 -8.76
C PRO A 30 9.06 6.08 -7.72
N GLU A 31 9.61 4.87 -7.62
CA GLU A 31 9.19 3.85 -6.64
C GLU A 31 9.67 4.17 -5.22
N GLN A 32 10.68 4.99 -5.07
CA GLN A 32 11.24 5.37 -3.77
C GLN A 32 10.46 6.54 -3.14
N SER A 33 9.14 6.38 -3.04
CA SER A 33 8.25 7.45 -2.56
C SER A 33 8.50 7.85 -1.10
N VAL A 34 8.85 6.90 -0.26
CA VAL A 34 9.14 7.16 1.16
C VAL A 34 10.38 8.03 1.30
N GLN A 35 11.45 7.68 0.60
CA GLN A 35 12.70 8.43 0.62
C GLN A 35 12.50 9.87 0.11
N ARG A 36 11.72 10.04 -0.94
CA ARG A 36 11.38 11.36 -1.51
C ARG A 36 10.60 12.23 -0.50
N LYS A 37 9.61 11.65 0.16
CA LYS A 37 8.80 12.34 1.17
C LYS A 37 9.62 12.75 2.38
N VAL A 38 10.45 11.85 2.90
CA VAL A 38 11.34 12.15 4.03
C VAL A 38 12.33 13.25 3.66
N SER A 39 12.94 13.18 2.47
CA SER A 39 13.86 14.21 1.99
C SER A 39 13.19 15.56 1.87
N MET A 40 11.98 15.62 1.31
CA MET A 40 11.21 16.86 1.17
C MET A 40 10.94 17.52 2.53
N ILE A 41 10.47 16.77 3.48
CA ILE A 41 10.13 17.29 4.82
C ILE A 41 11.40 17.71 5.57
N THR A 42 12.45 16.90 5.53
CA THR A 42 13.72 17.24 6.17
C THR A 42 14.27 18.57 5.65
N MET A 43 14.34 18.73 4.34
CA MET A 43 14.84 19.96 3.74
C MET A 43 13.85 21.12 3.90
N GLY A 44 12.57 20.87 3.73
CA GLY A 44 11.54 21.90 3.81
C GLY A 44 11.36 22.48 5.20
N GLU A 45 11.52 21.68 6.26
CA GLU A 45 11.46 22.18 7.64
C GLU A 45 12.72 22.93 8.06
N LEU A 46 13.86 22.63 7.44
CA LEU A 46 15.15 23.26 7.77
C LEU A 46 15.49 24.46 6.89
N CYS A 47 14.84 24.65 5.75
CA CYS A 47 15.07 25.80 4.87
C CYS A 47 14.06 26.92 5.15
N ASN A 48 14.41 28.13 4.68
CA ASN A 48 13.57 29.33 4.82
C ASN A 48 12.73 29.64 3.56
N LEU A 49 12.57 28.66 2.69
CA LEU A 49 11.77 28.82 1.47
C LEU A 49 10.28 28.60 1.75
N PRO A 50 9.40 29.26 0.96
CA PRO A 50 7.97 28.97 1.03
C PRO A 50 7.69 27.48 0.77
N LYS A 51 6.75 26.91 1.51
CA LYS A 51 6.45 25.47 1.43
C LYS A 51 5.94 25.05 0.05
N ILE A 52 5.24 25.92 -0.66
CA ILE A 52 4.80 25.65 -2.03
C ILE A 52 6.01 25.46 -2.97
N ASN A 53 7.08 26.25 -2.80
CA ASN A 53 8.29 26.14 -3.61
C ASN A 53 9.00 24.81 -3.33
N VAL A 54 9.09 24.42 -2.07
CA VAL A 54 9.66 23.12 -1.68
C VAL A 54 8.86 21.97 -2.27
N ALA A 55 7.54 22.01 -2.13
CA ALA A 55 6.66 20.97 -2.67
C ALA A 55 6.86 20.81 -4.18
N GLN A 56 6.88 21.91 -4.92
CA GLN A 56 7.05 21.89 -6.37
C GLN A 56 8.42 21.35 -6.78
N ALA A 57 9.48 21.72 -6.06
CA ALA A 57 10.82 21.21 -6.32
C ALA A 57 10.91 19.69 -6.18
N PHE A 58 10.14 19.10 -5.26
CA PHE A 58 10.07 17.67 -5.06
C PHE A 58 9.01 16.96 -5.91
N GLY A 59 8.36 17.69 -6.83
CA GLY A 59 7.39 17.12 -7.77
C GLY A 59 5.96 17.04 -7.25
N PHE A 60 5.66 17.68 -6.14
CA PHE A 60 4.29 17.81 -5.62
C PHE A 60 3.62 19.07 -6.15
N LYS A 61 2.31 19.00 -6.35
CA LYS A 61 1.59 20.09 -7.05
C LYS A 61 1.08 21.19 -6.16
N SER A 62 0.93 20.95 -4.85
CA SER A 62 0.27 21.90 -3.97
C SER A 62 0.93 22.02 -2.60
N ARG A 63 0.69 23.16 -1.96
CA ARG A 63 1.08 23.41 -0.58
C ARG A 63 0.42 22.41 0.38
N LYS A 64 -0.82 22.03 0.11
CA LYS A 64 -1.54 21.03 0.90
C LYS A 64 -0.82 19.69 0.90
N SER A 65 -0.30 19.27 -0.25
CA SER A 65 0.49 18.04 -0.36
C SER A 65 1.69 18.04 0.57
N TYR A 66 2.39 19.17 0.69
CA TYR A 66 3.49 19.31 1.62
C TYR A 66 3.06 19.04 3.06
N TYR A 67 1.99 19.66 3.52
CA TYR A 67 1.51 19.50 4.89
C TYR A 67 0.95 18.11 5.18
N ASP A 68 0.29 17.49 4.21
CA ASP A 68 -0.18 16.11 4.35
C ASP A 68 1.01 15.13 4.52
N VAL A 69 2.06 15.32 3.72
CA VAL A 69 3.29 14.52 3.81
C VAL A 69 4.02 14.82 5.13
N ARG A 70 4.08 16.08 5.54
CA ARG A 70 4.69 16.49 6.80
C ARG A 70 4.05 15.77 8.00
N GLU A 71 2.72 15.73 8.02
CA GLU A 71 1.98 15.03 9.07
C GLU A 71 2.32 13.53 9.08
N ALA A 72 2.36 12.90 7.91
CA ALA A 72 2.70 11.49 7.78
C ALA A 72 4.15 11.20 8.21
N VAL A 73 5.11 12.05 7.83
CA VAL A 73 6.52 11.84 8.14
C VAL A 73 6.83 12.09 9.62
N LEU A 74 6.28 13.14 10.20
CA LEU A 74 6.63 13.56 11.57
C LEU A 74 5.75 12.90 12.64
N HIS A 75 4.49 12.61 12.34
CA HIS A 75 3.50 12.22 13.34
C HIS A 75 2.67 11.00 12.98
N GLY A 76 2.89 10.38 11.81
CA GLY A 76 2.05 9.30 11.33
C GLY A 76 2.82 8.22 10.58
N GLU A 77 2.08 7.48 9.78
CA GLU A 77 2.62 6.44 8.92
C GLU A 77 2.93 7.00 7.54
N ILE A 78 4.18 6.87 7.13
CA ILE A 78 4.65 7.32 5.81
C ILE A 78 4.51 6.25 4.72
N PHE A 79 4.28 5.00 5.12
CA PHE A 79 4.12 3.90 4.18
C PHE A 79 2.73 3.95 3.53
N PRO A 80 2.64 3.69 2.21
CA PRO A 80 1.35 3.63 1.56
C PRO A 80 0.46 2.58 2.22
N LYS A 81 -0.77 2.95 2.54
CA LYS A 81 -1.77 1.99 2.98
C LYS A 81 -2.09 1.05 1.82
N ARG A 82 -2.15 -0.25 2.11
CA ARG A 82 -2.59 -1.21 1.11
C ARG A 82 -4.02 -0.87 0.70
N THR A 83 -4.22 -0.66 -0.59
CA THR A 83 -5.55 -0.52 -1.18
C THR A 83 -6.12 -1.90 -1.46
N GLY A 84 -7.38 -2.11 -1.12
CA GLY A 84 -8.06 -3.38 -1.31
C GLY A 84 -8.34 -4.11 0.00
N PRO A 85 -9.01 -5.27 -0.03
CA PRO A 85 -9.30 -6.02 1.17
C PRO A 85 -7.99 -6.49 1.81
N GLN A 86 -7.72 -5.96 3.00
CA GLN A 86 -6.57 -6.38 3.79
C GLN A 86 -6.82 -7.81 4.30
N SER A 87 -5.79 -8.64 4.21
CA SER A 87 -5.81 -10.00 4.75
C SER A 87 -6.81 -10.94 4.06
N ALA A 88 -7.18 -10.69 2.81
CA ALA A 88 -7.96 -11.68 2.05
C ALA A 88 -7.16 -12.98 1.94
N THR A 89 -7.73 -14.07 2.40
CA THR A 89 -7.13 -15.38 2.28
C THR A 89 -7.05 -15.77 0.80
N LYS A 90 -5.86 -16.10 0.31
CA LYS A 90 -5.68 -16.57 -1.05
C LYS A 90 -6.33 -17.94 -1.20
N ARG A 91 -6.89 -18.19 -2.37
CA ARG A 91 -7.41 -19.50 -2.73
C ARG A 91 -6.24 -20.50 -2.78
N THR A 92 -6.25 -21.46 -1.85
CA THR A 92 -5.26 -22.53 -1.75
C THR A 92 -5.96 -23.89 -1.83
N ARG A 93 -5.19 -24.95 -2.04
CA ARG A 93 -5.74 -26.30 -2.04
C ARG A 93 -6.35 -26.69 -0.69
N GLU A 94 -5.75 -26.22 0.40
CA GLU A 94 -6.27 -26.46 1.75
C GLU A 94 -7.63 -25.79 1.96
N LEU A 95 -7.77 -24.54 1.51
CA LEU A 95 -9.02 -23.83 1.58
C LEU A 95 -10.10 -24.48 0.71
N GLU A 96 -9.75 -24.88 -0.51
CA GLU A 96 -10.65 -25.61 -1.40
C GLU A 96 -11.12 -26.92 -0.76
N ALA A 97 -10.21 -27.68 -0.16
CA ALA A 97 -10.52 -28.92 0.52
C ALA A 97 -11.51 -28.72 1.67
N LEU A 98 -11.32 -27.67 2.48
CA LEU A 98 -12.24 -27.32 3.57
C LEU A 98 -13.63 -26.96 3.06
N ILE A 99 -13.70 -26.20 1.98
CA ILE A 99 -14.98 -25.82 1.35
C ILE A 99 -15.71 -27.06 0.81
N ILE A 100 -15.02 -27.89 0.07
CA ILE A 100 -15.58 -29.13 -0.51
C ILE A 100 -16.05 -30.06 0.59
N GLN A 101 -15.24 -30.27 1.61
CA GLN A 101 -15.56 -31.14 2.74
C GLN A 101 -16.81 -30.63 3.48
N SER A 102 -16.87 -29.32 3.76
CA SER A 102 -18.03 -28.72 4.42
C SER A 102 -19.31 -28.89 3.61
N ARG A 103 -19.22 -28.75 2.29
CA ARG A 103 -20.36 -28.96 1.40
C ARG A 103 -20.78 -30.40 1.33
N TYR A 104 -19.82 -31.30 1.15
CA TYR A 104 -20.09 -32.72 0.91
C TYR A 104 -20.52 -33.45 2.16
N GLU A 105 -19.81 -33.27 3.26
CA GLU A 105 -20.07 -33.98 4.51
C GLU A 105 -21.18 -33.35 5.35
N LYS A 106 -21.25 -32.04 5.40
CA LYS A 106 -22.17 -31.28 6.26
C LYS A 106 -23.34 -30.69 5.53
N GLY A 107 -23.32 -30.67 4.19
CA GLY A 107 -24.39 -30.09 3.37
C GLY A 107 -24.59 -28.60 3.54
N LEU A 108 -23.55 -27.88 3.95
CA LEU A 108 -23.63 -26.44 4.20
C LEU A 108 -23.77 -25.65 2.89
N ASN A 109 -24.54 -24.54 2.92
CA ASN A 109 -24.59 -23.61 1.82
C ASN A 109 -23.40 -22.66 1.83
N MET A 110 -23.25 -21.84 0.77
CA MET A 110 -22.08 -20.95 0.66
C MET A 110 -21.97 -19.95 1.81
N TYR A 111 -23.08 -19.48 2.36
CA TYR A 111 -23.08 -18.53 3.48
C TYR A 111 -22.67 -19.20 4.78
N GLU A 112 -23.15 -20.41 5.01
CA GLU A 112 -22.77 -21.24 6.17
C GLU A 112 -21.29 -21.61 6.12
N ILE A 113 -20.77 -21.98 4.94
CA ILE A 113 -19.35 -22.28 4.74
C ILE A 113 -18.51 -21.03 4.99
N THR A 114 -18.93 -19.89 4.47
CA THR A 114 -18.24 -18.61 4.70
C THR A 114 -18.15 -18.28 6.19
N ALA A 115 -19.25 -18.44 6.92
CA ALA A 115 -19.29 -18.22 8.36
C ALA A 115 -18.37 -19.20 9.12
N LEU A 116 -18.38 -20.47 8.75
CA LEU A 116 -17.50 -21.48 9.35
C LEU A 116 -16.03 -21.15 9.14
N LEU A 117 -15.64 -20.78 7.92
CA LEU A 117 -14.26 -20.41 7.60
C LEU A 117 -13.82 -19.14 8.32
N THR A 118 -14.71 -18.18 8.48
CA THR A 118 -14.44 -16.96 9.25
C THR A 118 -14.16 -17.31 10.71
N GLN A 119 -14.91 -18.23 11.30
CA GLN A 119 -14.67 -18.73 12.67
C GLN A 119 -13.32 -19.43 12.79
N LEU A 120 -12.87 -20.10 11.74
CA LEU A 120 -11.56 -20.77 11.71
C LEU A 120 -10.38 -19.82 11.43
N GLY A 121 -10.64 -18.54 11.25
CA GLY A 121 -9.62 -17.53 11.02
C GLY A 121 -9.30 -17.22 9.56
N PHE A 122 -10.08 -17.77 8.62
CA PHE A 122 -9.93 -17.44 7.20
C PHE A 122 -10.77 -16.23 6.82
N HIS A 123 -10.15 -15.26 6.15
CA HIS A 123 -10.85 -14.09 5.63
C HIS A 123 -11.30 -14.34 4.19
N VAL A 124 -12.46 -14.94 4.03
CA VAL A 124 -13.02 -15.30 2.73
C VAL A 124 -14.35 -14.62 2.49
N SER A 125 -14.66 -14.34 1.23
CA SER A 125 -15.97 -13.84 0.81
C SER A 125 -16.85 -15.01 0.39
N SER A 126 -18.17 -14.79 0.45
CA SER A 126 -19.13 -15.77 -0.09
C SER A 126 -18.94 -15.99 -1.60
N SER A 127 -18.48 -14.95 -2.32
CA SER A 127 -18.14 -15.05 -3.75
C SER A 127 -17.00 -16.03 -4.02
N LEU A 128 -15.96 -16.04 -3.18
CA LEU A 128 -14.86 -17.01 -3.29
C LEU A 128 -15.36 -18.43 -3.04
N VAL A 129 -16.16 -18.63 -2.00
CA VAL A 129 -16.77 -19.92 -1.69
C VAL A 129 -17.65 -20.41 -2.85
N ALA A 130 -18.50 -19.55 -3.38
CA ALA A 130 -19.33 -19.87 -4.53
C ALA A 130 -18.49 -20.25 -5.77
N SER A 131 -17.40 -19.54 -6.02
CA SER A 131 -16.48 -19.82 -7.13
C SER A 131 -15.85 -21.22 -6.99
N VAL A 132 -15.39 -21.58 -5.79
CA VAL A 132 -14.82 -22.91 -5.53
C VAL A 132 -15.90 -24.00 -5.74
N LEU A 133 -17.09 -23.80 -5.19
CA LEU A 133 -18.19 -24.76 -5.36
C LEU A 133 -18.56 -24.94 -6.83
N ALA A 134 -18.57 -23.85 -7.61
CA ALA A 134 -18.84 -23.91 -9.04
C ALA A 134 -17.77 -24.71 -9.80
N ASP A 135 -16.50 -24.48 -9.50
CA ASP A 135 -15.38 -25.16 -10.15
C ASP A 135 -15.38 -26.67 -9.92
N PHE A 136 -15.91 -27.11 -8.78
CA PHE A 136 -16.02 -28.53 -8.44
C PHE A 136 -17.42 -29.11 -8.65
N GLY A 137 -18.32 -28.38 -9.32
CA GLY A 137 -19.65 -28.84 -9.64
C GLY A 137 -20.59 -28.97 -8.45
N LEU A 138 -20.34 -28.26 -7.37
CA LEU A 138 -21.08 -28.34 -6.12
C LEU A 138 -21.98 -27.13 -5.85
N CYS A 139 -22.29 -26.34 -6.87
CA CYS A 139 -23.11 -25.14 -6.74
C CYS A 139 -24.52 -25.39 -6.22
N LYS A 140 -25.13 -26.51 -6.62
CA LYS A 140 -26.48 -26.87 -6.21
C LYS A 140 -26.41 -27.98 -5.19
N LYS A 141 -27.24 -27.89 -4.15
CA LYS A 141 -27.46 -29.02 -3.27
C LYS A 141 -28.12 -30.12 -4.10
N ASN A 142 -27.39 -31.17 -4.34
CA ASN A 142 -27.98 -32.42 -4.81
C ASN A 142 -28.61 -33.10 -3.61
N LEU A 143 -29.89 -33.00 -3.59
CA LEU A 143 -30.70 -33.73 -2.60
C LEU A 143 -30.90 -35.16 -3.06
#